data_f49b6faab520efa3325fb6f7610608f6
#
_entry.id   f49b6faab520efa3325fb6f7610608f6
#
_cell.length_a   1.000
_cell.length_b   1.000
_cell.length_c   1.000
_cell.angle_alpha   90.00
_cell.angle_beta   90.00
_cell.angle_gamma   90.00
#
_symmetry.space_group_name_H-M   'P 1'
#
loop_
_entity.id
_entity.type
_entity.pdbx_description
1 polymer ?
#
loop_
_entity_poly.entity_id
_entity_poly.type
_entity_poly.pdbx_seq_one_letter_code
_entity_poly.pdbx_strand_id
1 'polypeptide(L)'
;MAEVIAAERVEGSDKLIKLKVDIGDAERQLVAGIGQYYSPEDLVGRRIVMIVNLEPKTFMGVESQGMLLATDDEGQPVLLEPHSPVPPGTKIR
;
A
#
# COMPACT_ATOMS: atom_id res chain seq x y z
N MET A 1 8.68 6.26 2.66
CA MET A 1 7.93 5.35 3.56
C MET A 1 6.52 5.87 3.80
N ALA A 2 5.57 4.99 3.91
CA ALA A 2 4.19 5.35 4.21
C ALA A 2 3.67 4.45 5.32
N GLU A 3 2.78 4.98 6.14
CA GLU A 3 2.11 4.18 7.18
C GLU A 3 0.68 3.90 6.76
N VAL A 4 0.26 2.64 6.81
CA VAL A 4 -1.11 2.25 6.49
C VAL A 4 -2.02 2.63 7.66
N ILE A 5 -2.96 3.54 7.41
CA ILE A 5 -3.89 4.00 8.44
C ILE A 5 -5.27 3.38 8.31
N ALA A 6 -5.63 2.88 7.13
CA ALA A 6 -6.86 2.15 6.90
C ALA A 6 -6.70 1.21 5.71
N ALA A 7 -7.40 0.11 5.73
CA ALA A 7 -7.38 -0.86 4.64
C ALA A 7 -8.73 -1.54 4.52
N GLU A 8 -9.19 -1.76 3.29
CA GLU A 8 -10.43 -2.50 3.04
C GLU A 8 -10.38 -3.16 1.68
N ARG A 9 -11.17 -4.21 1.50
CA ARG A 9 -11.27 -4.87 0.21
C ARG A 9 -12.08 -4.01 -0.75
N VAL A 10 -11.68 -4.03 -2.03
CA VAL A 10 -12.43 -3.35 -3.08
C VAL A 10 -13.64 -4.22 -3.40
N GLU A 11 -14.83 -3.64 -3.39
CA GLU A 11 -16.06 -4.35 -3.70
C GLU A 11 -16.00 -4.95 -5.11
N GLY A 12 -16.38 -6.22 -5.22
CA GLY A 12 -16.36 -6.95 -6.48
C GLY A 12 -15.01 -7.57 -6.83
N SER A 13 -14.01 -7.45 -5.95
CA SER A 13 -12.69 -8.04 -6.18
C SER A 13 -12.20 -8.74 -4.91
N ASP A 14 -11.64 -9.95 -5.09
CA ASP A 14 -10.97 -10.67 -4.00
C ASP A 14 -9.46 -10.45 -4.01
N LYS A 15 -8.94 -9.74 -5.01
CA LYS A 15 -7.51 -9.46 -5.16
C LYS A 15 -7.11 -8.07 -4.72
N LEU A 16 -8.00 -7.09 -4.88
CA LEU A 16 -7.66 -5.69 -4.66
C LEU A 16 -7.96 -5.27 -3.23
N ILE A 17 -7.00 -4.59 -2.62
CA ILE A 17 -7.17 -3.93 -1.32
C ILE A 17 -6.93 -2.45 -1.53
N LYS A 18 -7.86 -1.63 -1.02
CA LYS A 18 -7.73 -0.20 -0.97
C LYS A 18 -7.05 0.18 0.33
N LEU A 19 -5.95 0.88 0.24
CA LEU A 19 -5.17 1.33 1.38
C LEU A 19 -5.22 2.84 1.48
N LYS A 20 -5.43 3.34 2.68
CA LYS A 20 -5.23 4.76 2.97
C LYS A 20 -3.93 4.88 3.76
N VAL A 21 -3.01 5.70 3.28
CA VAL A 21 -1.67 5.78 3.83
C VAL A 21 -1.31 7.22 4.17
N ASP A 22 -0.48 7.38 5.20
CA ASP A 22 0.11 8.64 5.60
C ASP A 22 1.53 8.70 5.04
N ILE A 23 1.84 9.72 4.25
CA ILE A 23 3.17 9.92 3.66
C ILE A 23 3.93 11.08 4.33
N GLY A 24 3.47 11.52 5.48
CA GLY A 24 4.12 12.54 6.29
C GLY A 24 3.39 13.88 6.26
N ASP A 25 3.22 14.47 5.07
CA ASP A 25 2.58 15.78 4.90
C ASP A 25 1.19 15.67 4.26
N ALA A 26 0.77 14.47 3.92
CA ALA A 26 -0.50 14.24 3.24
C ALA A 26 -0.91 12.79 3.40
N GLU A 27 -2.15 12.50 3.04
CA GLU A 27 -2.66 11.13 2.92
C GLU A 27 -2.82 10.77 1.45
N ARG A 28 -2.61 9.52 1.13
CA ARG A 28 -2.81 8.98 -0.21
C ARG A 28 -3.64 7.72 -0.15
N GLN A 29 -4.29 7.43 -1.27
CA GLN A 29 -5.05 6.20 -1.44
C GLN A 29 -4.34 5.33 -2.45
N LEU A 30 -4.16 4.05 -2.11
CA LEU A 30 -3.57 3.05 -3.00
C LEU A 30 -4.56 1.93 -3.24
N VAL A 31 -4.44 1.30 -4.41
CA VAL A 31 -5.11 0.03 -4.70
C VAL A 31 -4.03 -0.96 -5.10
N ALA A 32 -3.95 -2.08 -4.40
CA ALA A 32 -2.92 -3.08 -4.64
C ALA A 32 -3.52 -4.48 -4.74
N GLY A 33 -2.99 -5.28 -5.65
CA GLY A 33 -3.47 -6.65 -5.91
C GLY A 33 -2.90 -7.68 -4.93
N ILE A 34 -3.01 -7.43 -3.64
CA ILE A 34 -2.44 -8.28 -2.59
C ILE A 34 -3.50 -8.95 -1.71
N GLY A 35 -4.77 -8.84 -2.10
CA GLY A 35 -5.88 -9.30 -1.27
C GLY A 35 -5.98 -10.80 -1.07
N GLN A 36 -5.31 -11.60 -1.90
CA GLN A 36 -5.25 -13.05 -1.74
C GLN A 36 -4.18 -13.50 -0.75
N TYR A 37 -3.26 -12.60 -0.37
CA TYR A 37 -2.11 -12.92 0.47
C TYR A 37 -2.12 -12.16 1.80
N TYR A 38 -2.88 -11.08 1.89
CA TYR A 38 -2.96 -10.23 3.08
C TYR A 38 -4.40 -9.93 3.41
N SER A 39 -4.72 -9.92 4.70
CA SER A 39 -5.99 -9.42 5.18
C SER A 39 -5.88 -7.92 5.44
N PRO A 40 -6.93 -7.12 5.16
CA PRO A 40 -6.88 -5.69 5.40
C PRO A 40 -6.49 -5.34 6.84
N GLU A 41 -7.02 -6.03 7.81
CA GLU A 41 -6.75 -5.77 9.23
C GLU A 41 -5.29 -6.02 9.62
N ASP A 42 -4.58 -6.88 8.88
CA ASP A 42 -3.15 -7.14 9.12
C ASP A 42 -2.24 -6.04 8.57
N LEU A 43 -2.78 -5.20 7.69
CA LEU A 43 -1.99 -4.16 7.03
C LEU A 43 -2.01 -2.84 7.80
N VAL A 44 -3.06 -2.58 8.59
CA VAL A 44 -3.19 -1.33 9.33
C VAL A 44 -2.07 -1.22 10.36
N GLY A 45 -1.41 -0.07 10.38
CA GLY A 45 -0.30 0.20 11.29
C GLY A 45 1.07 -0.17 10.74
N ARG A 46 1.13 -0.88 9.60
CA ARG A 46 2.42 -1.23 8.99
C ARG A 46 2.98 -0.05 8.23
N ARG A 47 4.30 0.02 8.20
CA ARG A 47 5.03 0.96 7.34
C ARG A 47 5.47 0.21 6.11
N ILE A 48 5.22 0.81 4.95
CA ILE A 48 5.49 0.19 3.65
C ILE A 48 6.31 1.14 2.79
N VAL A 49 7.00 0.56 1.81
CA VAL A 49 7.71 1.31 0.77
C VAL A 49 6.72 1.58 -0.35
N MET A 50 6.55 2.86 -0.73
CA MET A 50 5.70 3.19 -1.87
C MET A 50 6.32 4.25 -2.76
N ILE A 51 5.89 4.25 -4.02
CA ILE A 51 6.23 5.28 -4.99
C ILE A 51 5.04 6.22 -5.08
N VAL A 52 5.25 7.51 -4.80
CA VAL A 52 4.17 8.50 -4.75
C VAL A 52 4.10 9.39 -5.99
N ASN A 53 5.16 9.44 -6.77
CA ASN A 53 5.25 10.34 -7.94
C ASN A 53 4.85 9.65 -9.24
N LEU A 54 3.85 8.78 -9.17
CA LEU A 54 3.26 8.14 -10.33
C LEU A 54 1.93 8.82 -10.66
N GLU A 55 1.54 8.76 -11.95
CA GLU A 55 0.22 9.20 -12.35
C GLU A 55 -0.85 8.33 -11.70
N PRO A 56 -1.94 8.92 -11.21
CA PRO A 56 -3.04 8.12 -10.65
C PRO A 56 -3.64 7.19 -11.70
N LYS A 57 -4.04 6.00 -11.25
CA LYS A 57 -4.75 5.02 -12.08
C LYS A 57 -6.02 4.58 -11.36
N THR A 58 -7.01 4.17 -12.13
CA THR A 58 -8.28 3.71 -11.58
C THR A 58 -8.41 2.20 -11.77
N PHE A 59 -8.71 1.49 -10.67
CA PHE A 59 -8.94 0.04 -10.68
C PHE A 59 -10.35 -0.20 -10.13
N MET A 60 -11.24 -0.77 -10.95
CA MET A 60 -12.62 -1.07 -10.56
C MET A 60 -13.33 0.14 -9.93
N GLY A 61 -13.12 1.32 -10.52
CA GLY A 61 -13.74 2.55 -10.04
C GLY A 61 -13.05 3.21 -8.85
N VAL A 62 -11.93 2.65 -8.36
CA VAL A 62 -11.19 3.19 -7.22
C VAL A 62 -9.84 3.72 -7.70
N GLU A 63 -9.55 4.97 -7.38
CA GLU A 63 -8.31 5.62 -7.79
C GLU A 63 -7.15 5.20 -6.90
N SER A 64 -6.02 4.87 -7.53
CA SER A 64 -4.75 4.61 -6.85
C SER A 64 -3.78 5.75 -7.13
N GLN A 65 -3.28 6.38 -6.08
CA GLN A 65 -2.41 7.58 -6.15
C GLN A 65 -0.96 7.23 -5.85
N GLY A 66 -0.51 6.10 -6.32
CA GLY A 66 0.83 5.60 -6.11
C GLY A 66 0.84 4.08 -6.14
N MET A 67 1.97 3.48 -5.78
CA MET A 67 2.11 2.03 -5.77
C MET A 67 3.08 1.61 -4.67
N LEU A 68 2.72 0.55 -3.96
CA LEU A 68 3.63 -0.05 -2.99
C LEU A 68 4.66 -0.92 -3.71
N LEU A 69 5.77 -1.19 -3.02
CA LEU A 69 6.80 -2.10 -3.51
C LEU A 69 6.76 -3.38 -2.70
N ALA A 70 6.92 -4.49 -3.40
CA ALA A 70 6.95 -5.81 -2.81
C ALA A 70 7.91 -6.68 -3.59
N THR A 71 8.48 -7.70 -2.93
CA THR A 71 9.24 -8.71 -3.65
C THR A 71 8.29 -9.74 -4.22
N ASP A 72 8.72 -10.43 -5.27
CA ASP A 72 7.98 -11.51 -5.88
C ASP A 72 8.63 -12.83 -5.48
N ASP A 73 8.06 -13.50 -4.48
CA ASP A 73 8.54 -14.78 -3.98
C ASP A 73 7.64 -15.88 -4.55
N GLU A 74 8.05 -16.46 -5.68
CA GLU A 74 7.30 -17.51 -6.39
C GLU A 74 5.85 -17.10 -6.68
N GLY A 75 5.67 -15.85 -7.14
CA GLY A 75 4.35 -15.30 -7.45
C GLY A 75 3.62 -14.73 -6.25
N GLN A 76 4.16 -14.85 -5.04
CA GLN A 76 3.56 -14.30 -3.83
C GLN A 76 4.22 -12.97 -3.49
N PRO A 77 3.45 -11.87 -3.38
CA PRO A 77 4.03 -10.59 -3.02
C PRO A 77 4.42 -10.56 -1.54
N VAL A 78 5.63 -10.10 -1.26
CA VAL A 78 6.10 -9.87 0.11
C VAL A 78 6.42 -8.40 0.24
N LEU A 79 5.68 -7.71 1.10
CA LEU A 79 5.82 -6.26 1.27
C LEU A 79 7.16 -5.90 1.87
N LEU A 80 7.73 -4.79 1.41
CA LEU A 80 8.95 -4.25 1.97
C LEU A 80 8.61 -3.35 3.16
N GLU A 81 9.32 -3.55 4.27
CA GLU A 81 9.12 -2.79 5.50
C GLU A 81 10.47 -2.28 6.01
N PRO A 82 10.49 -1.17 6.77
CA PRO A 82 11.75 -0.72 7.36
C PRO A 82 12.18 -1.68 8.47
N HIS A 83 13.48 -1.90 8.57
CA HIS A 83 14.07 -2.72 9.63
C HIS A 83 13.82 -2.14 11.03
N SER A 84 13.83 -0.82 11.12
CA SER A 84 13.53 -0.10 12.36
C SER A 84 12.42 0.91 12.09
N PRO A 85 11.62 1.28 13.11
CA PRO A 85 10.57 2.26 12.90
C PRO A 85 11.12 3.59 12.41
N VAL A 86 10.47 4.17 11.40
CA VAL A 86 10.77 5.50 10.87
C VAL A 86 9.46 6.26 10.69
N PRO A 87 9.47 7.60 10.80
CA PRO A 87 8.26 8.38 10.58
C PRO A 87 7.72 8.23 9.16
N PRO A 88 6.39 8.34 8.98
CA PRO A 88 5.83 8.41 7.63
C PRO A 88 6.45 9.58 6.85
N GLY A 89 6.65 9.38 5.56
CA GLY A 89 7.26 10.38 4.69
C GLY A 89 8.78 10.34 4.63
N THR A 90 9.43 9.50 5.45
CA THR A 90 10.88 9.33 5.39
C THR A 90 11.27 8.85 4.00
N LYS A 91 12.23 9.57 3.40
CA LYS A 91 12.66 9.26 2.02
C LYS A 91 13.55 8.03 1.97
N ILE A 92 13.42 7.31 0.89
CA ILE A 92 14.28 6.18 0.56
C ILE A 92 15.34 6.69 -0.43
N ARG A 93 16.57 6.37 -0.14
CA ARG A 93 17.71 6.81 -0.95
C ARG A 93 18.45 5.63 -1.55
#